data_48ed41254cdb83fa283dffec4f27132d
#
_entry.id   48ed41254cdb83fa283dffec4f27132d
#
_cell.length_a   1.000
_cell.length_b   1.000
_cell.length_c   1.000
_cell.angle_alpha   90.00
_cell.angle_beta   90.00
_cell.angle_gamma   90.00
#
_symmetry.space_group_name_H-M   'P 1'
#
loop_
_entity.id
_entity.type
_entity.pdbx_description
1 polymer ?
#
loop_
_entity_poly.entity_id
_entity_poly.type
_entity_poly.pdbx_seq_one_letter_code
_entity_poly.pdbx_strand_id
1 'polypeptide(L)'
;MPLISSLAVTTPIAILSALPQEQRGLMALLQQPHKITHASRDFWLGNLHGQPVVLALSKIGKVAAATTTTALIERFGVRRIVFTGVAGGLGQGVKVGDVVVATEFVQHDLDASPLFPRYEVPLYGRARFHCDPALSSLLFEASSKALAHESLASHGYSGACVHRGLIASGDRFVCGADESRILRDAMAGAGHEVLAVEMEGAAIAQVCLDYGVPFAVMRTISDRADDSAHVDFPDFVEAVASRYAHAIIERFLIQLSN
;
A
#
# COMPACT_ATOMS: atom_id res chain seq x y z
N MET A 1 -23.11 -37.12 -22.93
CA MET A 1 -22.50 -36.49 -21.75
C MET A 1 -22.26 -35.02 -22.09
N PRO A 2 -22.88 -34.07 -21.46
CA PRO A 2 -22.58 -32.67 -21.71
C PRO A 2 -21.23 -32.33 -21.07
N LEU A 3 -20.34 -31.71 -21.87
CA LEU A 3 -19.09 -31.15 -21.44
C LEU A 3 -19.41 -30.05 -20.40
N ILE A 4 -19.07 -30.29 -19.13
CA ILE A 4 -19.07 -29.25 -18.10
C ILE A 4 -17.99 -28.29 -18.53
N SER A 5 -18.42 -27.15 -19.08
CA SER A 5 -17.57 -25.98 -19.29
C SER A 5 -16.91 -25.64 -17.95
N SER A 6 -15.60 -25.84 -17.84
CA SER A 6 -14.78 -25.36 -16.76
C SER A 6 -14.87 -23.84 -16.77
N LEU A 7 -15.79 -23.30 -15.99
CA LEU A 7 -15.74 -21.87 -15.61
C LEU A 7 -14.37 -21.70 -14.94
N ALA A 8 -13.47 -20.99 -15.60
CA ALA A 8 -12.21 -20.57 -15.02
C ALA A 8 -12.56 -19.78 -13.74
N VAL A 9 -12.34 -20.40 -12.59
CA VAL A 9 -12.48 -19.70 -11.30
C VAL A 9 -11.39 -18.65 -11.28
N THR A 10 -11.77 -17.42 -11.62
CA THR A 10 -10.85 -16.29 -11.56
C THR A 10 -10.50 -16.06 -10.09
N THR A 11 -9.21 -16.18 -9.76
CA THR A 11 -8.72 -15.98 -8.39
C THR A 11 -8.87 -14.51 -8.01
N PRO A 12 -9.39 -14.21 -6.82
CA PRO A 12 -9.62 -12.83 -6.41
C PRO A 12 -8.31 -12.08 -6.17
N ILE A 13 -8.35 -10.77 -6.39
CA ILE A 13 -7.31 -9.82 -6.03
C ILE A 13 -7.67 -9.22 -4.67
N ALA A 14 -6.73 -9.18 -3.73
CA ALA A 14 -6.94 -8.40 -2.53
C ALA A 14 -6.59 -6.93 -2.78
N ILE A 15 -7.47 -6.06 -2.26
CA ILE A 15 -7.19 -4.64 -2.14
C ILE A 15 -7.22 -4.30 -0.65
N LEU A 16 -6.06 -3.97 -0.11
CA LEU A 16 -5.87 -3.61 1.28
C LEU A 16 -5.81 -2.10 1.45
N SER A 17 -6.30 -1.65 2.59
CA SER A 17 -6.08 -0.31 3.13
C SER A 17 -5.82 -0.42 4.63
N ALA A 18 -5.17 0.57 5.24
CA ALA A 18 -4.96 0.55 6.69
C ALA A 18 -6.18 1.09 7.46
N LEU A 19 -6.82 2.11 6.91
CA LEU A 19 -7.91 2.85 7.54
C LEU A 19 -9.23 2.74 6.77
N PRO A 20 -10.39 2.81 7.46
CA PRO A 20 -11.70 2.77 6.81
C PRO A 20 -11.91 3.91 5.79
N GLN A 21 -11.37 5.09 6.06
CA GLN A 21 -11.48 6.25 5.18
C GLN A 21 -10.82 6.00 3.82
N GLU A 22 -9.67 5.34 3.81
CA GLU A 22 -8.94 4.99 2.57
C GLU A 22 -9.75 4.04 1.68
N GLN A 23 -10.57 3.18 2.27
CA GLN A 23 -11.33 2.15 1.55
C GLN A 23 -12.76 2.58 1.17
N ARG A 24 -13.28 3.67 1.75
CA ARG A 24 -14.68 4.10 1.63
C ARG A 24 -15.18 4.17 0.19
N GLY A 25 -14.40 4.78 -0.71
CA GLY A 25 -14.77 4.91 -2.12
C GLY A 25 -14.87 3.56 -2.85
N LEU A 26 -13.99 2.63 -2.55
CA LEU A 26 -13.99 1.29 -3.14
C LEU A 26 -15.16 0.44 -2.63
N MET A 27 -15.48 0.56 -1.34
CA MET A 27 -16.63 -0.12 -0.75
C MET A 27 -17.96 0.30 -1.39
N ALA A 28 -18.09 1.58 -1.74
CA ALA A 28 -19.31 2.10 -2.39
C ALA A 28 -19.53 1.54 -3.81
N LEU A 29 -18.46 1.09 -4.47
CA LEU A 29 -18.50 0.52 -5.83
C LEU A 29 -18.59 -1.01 -5.83
N LEU A 30 -18.38 -1.67 -4.69
CA LEU A 30 -18.32 -3.11 -4.61
C LEU A 30 -19.68 -3.74 -4.98
N GLN A 31 -19.70 -4.48 -6.08
CA GLN A 31 -20.88 -5.18 -6.55
C GLN A 31 -21.02 -6.54 -5.85
N GLN A 32 -22.27 -6.88 -5.49
CA GLN A 32 -22.61 -8.13 -4.80
C GLN A 32 -21.77 -8.37 -3.54
N PRO A 33 -21.69 -7.37 -2.62
CA PRO A 33 -20.82 -7.48 -1.46
C PRO A 33 -21.25 -8.62 -0.54
N HIS A 34 -20.28 -9.46 -0.18
CA HIS A 34 -20.44 -10.53 0.80
C HIS A 34 -19.40 -10.37 1.89
N LYS A 35 -19.83 -10.17 3.14
CA LYS A 35 -18.95 -9.99 4.28
C LYS A 35 -18.66 -11.33 4.98
N ILE A 36 -17.38 -11.59 5.23
CA ILE A 36 -16.91 -12.68 6.07
C ILE A 36 -16.04 -12.10 7.17
N THR A 37 -16.39 -12.39 8.42
CA THR A 37 -15.54 -12.01 9.56
C THR A 37 -14.63 -13.17 9.92
N HIS A 38 -13.31 -12.91 9.97
CA HIS A 38 -12.30 -13.90 10.34
C HIS A 38 -11.15 -13.22 11.09
N ALA A 39 -10.62 -13.84 12.14
CA ALA A 39 -9.53 -13.31 12.97
C ALA A 39 -9.77 -11.84 13.39
N SER A 40 -11.00 -11.52 13.83
CA SER A 40 -11.44 -10.17 14.24
C SER A 40 -11.29 -9.10 13.16
N ARG A 41 -11.39 -9.50 11.88
CA ARG A 41 -11.36 -8.63 10.71
C ARG A 41 -12.51 -8.94 9.78
N ASP A 42 -13.04 -7.92 9.12
CA ASP A 42 -14.06 -8.06 8.09
C ASP A 42 -13.38 -8.08 6.71
N PHE A 43 -13.72 -9.10 5.92
CA PHE A 43 -13.31 -9.28 4.54
C PHE A 43 -14.56 -9.15 3.67
N TRP A 44 -14.51 -8.25 2.70
CA TRP A 44 -15.61 -7.98 1.80
C TRP A 44 -15.29 -8.54 0.42
N LEU A 45 -15.95 -9.63 0.07
CA LEU A 45 -15.84 -10.25 -1.24
C LEU A 45 -16.87 -9.62 -2.19
N GLY A 46 -16.51 -9.47 -3.45
CA GLY A 46 -17.40 -8.93 -4.47
C GLY A 46 -16.70 -8.74 -5.79
N ASN A 47 -17.28 -7.90 -6.65
CA ASN A 47 -16.70 -7.58 -7.95
C ASN A 47 -16.49 -6.07 -8.08
N LEU A 48 -15.35 -5.68 -8.65
CA LEU A 48 -15.04 -4.33 -9.08
C LEU A 48 -14.59 -4.38 -10.54
N HIS A 49 -15.28 -3.66 -11.42
CA HIS A 49 -14.99 -3.63 -12.86
C HIS A 49 -14.82 -5.02 -13.50
N GLY A 50 -15.66 -5.98 -13.09
CA GLY A 50 -15.62 -7.36 -13.59
C GLY A 50 -14.54 -8.25 -12.98
N GLN A 51 -13.69 -7.73 -12.09
CA GLN A 51 -12.69 -8.48 -11.37
C GLN A 51 -13.22 -8.95 -10.00
N PRO A 52 -13.11 -10.24 -9.65
CA PRO A 52 -13.36 -10.69 -8.28
C PRO A 52 -12.31 -10.07 -7.34
N VAL A 53 -12.79 -9.45 -6.27
CA VAL A 53 -11.92 -8.79 -5.30
C VAL A 53 -12.25 -9.20 -3.88
N VAL A 54 -11.26 -9.06 -2.99
CA VAL A 54 -11.44 -9.08 -1.54
C VAL A 54 -10.91 -7.75 -1.01
N LEU A 55 -11.81 -6.92 -0.47
CA LEU A 55 -11.43 -5.70 0.24
C LEU A 55 -11.25 -6.01 1.71
N ALA A 56 -10.16 -5.56 2.32
CA ALA A 56 -9.88 -5.75 3.74
C ALA A 56 -9.09 -4.58 4.33
N LEU A 57 -9.28 -4.34 5.63
CA LEU A 57 -8.42 -3.42 6.37
C LEU A 57 -7.29 -4.19 7.03
N SER A 58 -6.05 -3.78 6.75
CA SER A 58 -4.87 -4.36 7.44
C SER A 58 -4.87 -4.01 8.93
N LYS A 59 -5.55 -2.93 9.31
CA LYS A 59 -5.33 -2.20 10.56
C LYS A 59 -3.91 -1.61 10.56
N ILE A 60 -3.53 -0.93 11.65
CA ILE A 60 -2.26 -0.21 11.74
C ILE A 60 -1.18 -1.12 12.33
N GLY A 61 0.03 -1.03 11.76
CA GLY A 61 1.23 -1.67 12.24
C GLY A 61 1.55 -3.02 11.60
N LYS A 62 2.83 -3.39 11.67
CA LYS A 62 3.41 -4.53 10.96
C LYS A 62 2.76 -5.86 11.29
N VAL A 63 2.49 -6.14 12.57
CA VAL A 63 1.85 -7.39 13.00
C VAL A 63 0.43 -7.49 12.48
N ALA A 64 -0.33 -6.40 12.53
CA ALA A 64 -1.70 -6.35 12.03
C ALA A 64 -1.75 -6.58 10.51
N ALA A 65 -0.84 -5.95 9.77
CA ALA A 65 -0.70 -6.11 8.33
C ALA A 65 -0.31 -7.53 7.93
N ALA A 66 0.69 -8.12 8.59
CA ALA A 66 1.10 -9.51 8.37
C ALA A 66 -0.05 -10.49 8.60
N THR A 67 -0.79 -10.34 9.72
CA THR A 67 -1.94 -11.19 10.05
C THR A 67 -3.02 -11.13 8.97
N THR A 68 -3.35 -9.91 8.49
CA THR A 68 -4.38 -9.73 7.45
C THR A 68 -3.93 -10.31 6.12
N THR A 69 -2.68 -10.07 5.74
CA THR A 69 -2.10 -10.59 4.49
C THR A 69 -2.08 -12.12 4.47
N THR A 70 -1.66 -12.74 5.55
CA THR A 70 -1.70 -14.21 5.70
C THR A 70 -3.12 -14.76 5.58
N ALA A 71 -4.11 -14.11 6.24
CA ALA A 71 -5.50 -14.54 6.13
C ALA A 71 -6.04 -14.41 4.70
N LEU A 72 -5.70 -13.36 3.96
CA LEU A 72 -6.08 -13.19 2.55
C LEU A 72 -5.55 -14.32 1.66
N ILE A 73 -4.31 -14.73 1.87
CA ILE A 73 -3.68 -15.79 1.08
C ILE A 73 -4.25 -17.16 1.47
N GLU A 74 -4.22 -17.50 2.75
CA GLU A 74 -4.58 -18.82 3.24
C GLU A 74 -6.09 -19.10 3.23
N ARG A 75 -6.89 -18.13 3.68
CA ARG A 75 -8.33 -18.32 3.85
C ARG A 75 -9.14 -17.97 2.61
N PHE A 76 -8.71 -16.94 1.86
CA PHE A 76 -9.47 -16.42 0.73
C PHE A 76 -8.85 -16.76 -0.63
N GLY A 77 -7.71 -17.44 -0.64
CA GLY A 77 -7.07 -17.93 -1.86
C GLY A 77 -6.57 -16.82 -2.80
N VAL A 78 -6.29 -15.65 -2.24
CA VAL A 78 -5.81 -14.49 -3.00
C VAL A 78 -4.45 -14.80 -3.61
N ARG A 79 -4.24 -14.40 -4.87
CA ARG A 79 -3.00 -14.61 -5.61
C ARG A 79 -2.34 -13.33 -6.10
N ARG A 80 -2.93 -12.18 -5.82
CA ARG A 80 -2.37 -10.84 -6.07
C ARG A 80 -2.85 -9.92 -4.98
N ILE A 81 -1.98 -9.03 -4.52
CA ILE A 81 -2.31 -8.05 -3.47
C ILE A 81 -1.96 -6.66 -3.96
N VAL A 82 -2.88 -5.72 -3.83
CA VAL A 82 -2.64 -4.29 -4.00
C VAL A 82 -2.92 -3.61 -2.67
N PHE A 83 -1.96 -2.84 -2.19
CA PHE A 83 -2.10 -2.10 -0.96
C PHE A 83 -2.12 -0.59 -1.24
N THR A 84 -3.18 0.07 -0.83
CA THR A 84 -3.37 1.51 -1.01
C THR A 84 -3.51 2.20 0.33
N GLY A 85 -3.09 3.43 0.43
CA GLY A 85 -3.17 4.21 1.65
C GLY A 85 -2.34 5.48 1.59
N VAL A 86 -2.05 6.03 2.76
CA VAL A 86 -1.27 7.25 2.92
C VAL A 86 0.10 6.99 3.55
N ALA A 87 0.99 7.96 3.43
CA ALA A 87 2.33 7.93 4.03
C ALA A 87 2.86 9.35 4.26
N GLY A 88 3.79 9.50 5.19
CA GLY A 88 4.59 10.71 5.36
C GLY A 88 5.70 10.78 4.32
N GLY A 89 5.89 11.96 3.72
CA GLY A 89 6.93 12.21 2.71
C GLY A 89 8.30 12.42 3.36
N LEU A 90 9.32 11.63 2.96
CA LEU A 90 10.71 11.77 3.41
C LEU A 90 11.65 12.19 2.28
N GLY A 91 11.39 11.77 1.06
CA GLY A 91 12.27 11.98 -0.08
C GLY A 91 12.37 13.45 -0.48
N GLN A 92 13.54 13.82 -1.01
CA GLN A 92 13.71 15.16 -1.57
C GLN A 92 12.77 15.34 -2.77
N GLY A 93 12.00 16.40 -2.77
CA GLY A 93 11.04 16.73 -3.84
C GLY A 93 9.68 16.03 -3.73
N VAL A 94 9.50 15.11 -2.78
CA VAL A 94 8.19 14.52 -2.48
C VAL A 94 7.35 15.53 -1.69
N LYS A 95 6.10 15.75 -2.12
CA LYS A 95 5.20 16.77 -1.55
C LYS A 95 3.87 16.15 -1.14
N VAL A 96 3.16 16.82 -0.24
CA VAL A 96 1.77 16.46 0.10
C VAL A 96 0.91 16.46 -1.16
N GLY A 97 0.12 15.41 -1.34
CA GLY A 97 -0.67 15.16 -2.54
C GLY A 97 0.04 14.32 -3.61
N ASP A 98 1.37 14.17 -3.55
CA ASP A 98 2.07 13.26 -4.45
C ASP A 98 1.70 11.79 -4.17
N VAL A 99 1.95 10.93 -5.15
CA VAL A 99 1.79 9.48 -5.01
C VAL A 99 3.16 8.82 -5.12
N VAL A 100 3.49 7.92 -4.20
CA VAL A 100 4.66 7.06 -4.28
C VAL A 100 4.20 5.63 -4.56
N VAL A 101 4.59 5.08 -5.72
CA VAL A 101 4.45 3.66 -6.03
C VAL A 101 5.73 2.96 -5.58
N ALA A 102 5.58 2.02 -4.66
CA ALA A 102 6.72 1.31 -4.10
C ALA A 102 7.40 0.41 -5.14
N THR A 103 8.72 0.44 -5.17
CA THR A 103 9.55 -0.57 -5.83
C THR A 103 10.03 -1.62 -4.84
N GLU A 104 10.27 -1.20 -3.61
CA GLU A 104 10.79 -2.00 -2.52
C GLU A 104 10.31 -1.46 -1.18
N PHE A 105 10.41 -2.29 -0.15
CA PHE A 105 10.19 -1.94 1.25
C PHE A 105 11.39 -2.28 2.11
N VAL A 106 11.61 -1.49 3.19
CA VAL A 106 12.58 -1.75 4.25
C VAL A 106 11.94 -1.48 5.62
N GLN A 107 12.29 -2.28 6.64
CA GLN A 107 11.86 -2.00 8.01
C GLN A 107 12.86 -1.06 8.67
N HIS A 108 12.49 0.20 8.87
CA HIS A 108 13.40 1.21 9.41
C HIS A 108 13.67 1.07 10.92
N ASP A 109 12.80 0.37 11.63
CA ASP A 109 12.88 0.13 13.08
C ASP A 109 13.43 -1.26 13.44
N LEU A 110 13.86 -2.05 12.44
CA LEU A 110 14.44 -3.36 12.68
C LEU A 110 15.93 -3.24 12.97
N ASP A 111 16.32 -3.63 14.18
CA ASP A 111 17.70 -3.68 14.60
C ASP A 111 17.97 -4.95 15.43
N ALA A 112 18.67 -5.90 14.83
CA ALA A 112 19.09 -7.15 15.46
C ALA A 112 20.62 -7.19 15.64
N SER A 113 21.29 -6.02 15.61
CA SER A 113 22.73 -5.94 15.83
C SER A 113 23.13 -6.29 17.28
N PRO A 114 24.32 -6.85 17.51
CA PRO A 114 25.38 -7.11 16.54
C PRO A 114 25.25 -8.46 15.82
N LEU A 115 24.16 -9.23 16.03
CA LEU A 115 24.00 -10.58 15.46
C LEU A 115 23.75 -10.54 13.95
N PHE A 116 23.04 -9.54 13.49
CA PHE A 116 22.76 -9.28 12.07
C PHE A 116 23.01 -7.80 11.77
N PRO A 117 23.30 -7.43 10.52
CA PRO A 117 23.37 -6.04 10.12
C PRO A 117 22.05 -5.30 10.42
N ARG A 118 22.16 -4.04 10.81
CA ARG A 118 20.98 -3.20 11.03
C ARG A 118 20.13 -3.17 9.75
N TYR A 119 18.80 -3.19 9.90
CA TYR A 119 17.77 -3.28 8.87
C TYR A 119 17.69 -4.63 8.13
N GLU A 120 18.67 -5.51 8.23
CA GLU A 120 18.56 -6.85 7.69
C GLU A 120 17.56 -7.68 8.52
N VAL A 121 16.59 -8.28 7.83
CA VAL A 121 15.65 -9.19 8.47
C VAL A 121 16.40 -10.50 8.76
N PRO A 122 16.52 -10.88 10.05
CA PRO A 122 17.26 -12.07 10.44
C PRO A 122 16.81 -13.31 9.68
N LEU A 123 17.78 -14.10 9.20
CA LEU A 123 17.58 -15.33 8.43
C LEU A 123 17.03 -15.15 7.00
N TYR A 124 16.66 -13.94 6.57
CA TYR A 124 16.30 -13.65 5.19
C TYR A 124 17.47 -13.20 4.32
N GLY A 125 18.58 -12.77 4.93
CA GLY A 125 19.79 -12.31 4.23
C GLY A 125 19.53 -11.06 3.38
N ARG A 126 18.55 -10.26 3.76
CA ARG A 126 18.17 -9.03 3.05
C ARG A 126 17.48 -8.02 3.94
N ALA A 127 17.68 -6.74 3.63
CA ALA A 127 16.99 -5.63 4.25
C ALA A 127 15.75 -5.17 3.42
N ARG A 128 15.78 -5.41 2.10
CA ARG A 128 14.75 -4.91 1.16
C ARG A 128 13.91 -6.04 0.58
N PHE A 129 12.62 -5.77 0.44
CA PHE A 129 11.62 -6.66 -0.14
C PHE A 129 11.01 -6.02 -1.38
N HIS A 130 11.21 -6.64 -2.54
CA HIS A 130 10.77 -6.09 -3.83
C HIS A 130 9.28 -6.27 -4.06
N CYS A 131 8.64 -5.23 -4.57
CA CYS A 131 7.31 -5.33 -5.17
C CYS A 131 7.37 -6.04 -6.52
N ASP A 132 6.23 -6.56 -6.98
CA ASP A 132 6.12 -7.12 -8.32
C ASP A 132 6.28 -6.03 -9.39
N PRO A 133 7.24 -6.15 -10.33
CA PRO A 133 7.52 -5.08 -11.29
C PRO A 133 6.36 -4.82 -12.26
N ALA A 134 5.62 -5.87 -12.67
CA ALA A 134 4.52 -5.74 -13.62
C ALA A 134 3.33 -5.04 -12.96
N LEU A 135 2.91 -5.48 -11.77
CA LEU A 135 1.84 -4.85 -11.01
C LEU A 135 2.20 -3.40 -10.62
N SER A 136 3.45 -3.16 -10.20
CA SER A 136 3.92 -1.80 -9.86
C SER A 136 3.93 -0.88 -11.07
N SER A 137 4.25 -1.39 -12.27
CA SER A 137 4.19 -0.60 -13.51
C SER A 137 2.75 -0.23 -13.88
N LEU A 138 1.82 -1.18 -13.80
CA LEU A 138 0.40 -0.91 -14.02
C LEU A 138 -0.14 0.11 -13.00
N LEU A 139 0.24 -0.04 -11.74
CA LEU A 139 -0.18 0.86 -10.67
C LEU A 139 0.38 2.28 -10.86
N PHE A 140 1.61 2.39 -11.34
CA PHE A 140 2.22 3.68 -11.68
C PHE A 140 1.50 4.37 -12.85
N GLU A 141 1.19 3.64 -13.90
CA GLU A 141 0.42 4.19 -15.02
C GLU A 141 -0.99 4.61 -14.60
N ALA A 142 -1.67 3.78 -13.81
CA ALA A 142 -2.98 4.11 -13.26
C ALA A 142 -2.93 5.38 -12.41
N SER A 143 -1.92 5.51 -11.55
CA SER A 143 -1.68 6.70 -10.71
C SER A 143 -1.43 7.94 -11.56
N SER A 144 -0.55 7.84 -12.58
CA SER A 144 -0.23 8.96 -13.47
C SER A 144 -1.45 9.45 -14.24
N LYS A 145 -2.27 8.51 -14.77
CA LYS A 145 -3.53 8.85 -15.47
C LYS A 145 -4.58 9.44 -14.53
N ALA A 146 -4.63 8.96 -13.26
CA ALA A 146 -5.55 9.50 -12.27
C ALA A 146 -5.20 10.95 -11.89
N LEU A 147 -3.92 11.25 -11.63
CA LEU A 147 -3.48 12.59 -11.26
C LEU A 147 -3.59 13.59 -12.41
N ALA A 148 -3.46 13.14 -13.65
CA ALA A 148 -3.67 14.01 -14.84
C ALA A 148 -5.14 14.39 -15.05
N HIS A 149 -6.08 13.77 -14.33
CA HIS A 149 -7.51 14.05 -14.49
C HIS A 149 -7.92 15.26 -13.64
N GLU A 150 -8.60 16.25 -14.25
CA GLU A 150 -8.99 17.51 -13.61
C GLU A 150 -9.75 17.36 -12.28
N SER A 151 -10.50 16.26 -12.11
CA SER A 151 -11.28 16.01 -10.88
C SER A 151 -10.42 15.84 -9.62
N LEU A 152 -9.17 15.38 -9.74
CA LEU A 152 -8.23 15.30 -8.62
C LEU A 152 -7.41 16.59 -8.45
N ALA A 153 -7.06 17.25 -9.55
CA ALA A 153 -6.35 18.53 -9.55
C ALA A 153 -7.15 19.66 -8.86
N SER A 154 -8.49 19.60 -8.91
CA SER A 154 -9.37 20.62 -8.31
C SER A 154 -9.45 20.60 -6.77
N HIS A 155 -8.85 19.62 -6.13
CA HIS A 155 -8.91 19.45 -4.66
C HIS A 155 -7.70 20.03 -3.90
N GLY A 156 -7.02 21.01 -4.47
CA GLY A 156 -5.98 21.79 -3.78
C GLY A 156 -4.54 21.31 -3.97
N TYR A 157 -4.32 20.16 -4.64
CA TYR A 157 -2.99 19.60 -4.88
C TYR A 157 -2.62 19.69 -6.37
N SER A 158 -2.76 20.89 -6.95
CA SER A 158 -2.33 21.14 -8.33
C SER A 158 -0.83 20.88 -8.48
N GLY A 159 -0.47 20.08 -9.50
CA GLY A 159 0.94 19.74 -9.76
C GLY A 159 1.44 18.55 -8.93
N ALA A 160 0.57 17.73 -8.34
CA ALA A 160 0.93 16.47 -7.73
C ALA A 160 1.59 15.52 -8.74
N CYS A 161 2.65 14.85 -8.32
CA CYS A 161 3.47 13.96 -9.13
C CYS A 161 3.38 12.51 -8.65
N VAL A 162 3.70 11.57 -9.55
CA VAL A 162 3.87 10.16 -9.20
C VAL A 162 5.35 9.83 -9.17
N HIS A 163 5.82 9.28 -8.06
CA HIS A 163 7.19 8.84 -7.86
C HIS A 163 7.26 7.31 -7.81
N ARG A 164 8.44 6.75 -8.08
CA ARG A 164 8.76 5.34 -7.84
C ARG A 164 9.94 5.24 -6.92
N GLY A 165 9.89 4.40 -5.89
CA GLY A 165 11.03 4.21 -5.03
C GLY A 165 10.78 3.38 -3.79
N LEU A 166 11.78 3.40 -2.91
CA LEU A 166 11.79 2.68 -1.65
C LEU A 166 10.87 3.38 -0.63
N ILE A 167 10.05 2.60 0.05
CA ILE A 167 9.24 3.04 1.19
C ILE A 167 9.75 2.35 2.45
N ALA A 168 9.86 3.12 3.54
CA ALA A 168 10.24 2.60 4.85
C ALA A 168 8.99 2.32 5.69
N SER A 169 8.97 1.17 6.39
CA SER A 169 7.90 0.81 7.32
C SER A 169 8.43 0.65 8.75
N GLY A 170 7.62 1.03 9.73
CA GLY A 170 7.92 0.79 11.15
C GLY A 170 6.72 0.99 12.04
N ASP A 171 6.74 0.44 13.26
CA ASP A 171 5.62 0.50 14.20
C ASP A 171 5.58 1.83 14.99
N ARG A 172 5.99 2.92 14.34
CA ARG A 172 5.99 4.26 14.90
C ARG A 172 5.48 5.29 13.90
N PHE A 173 4.54 6.12 14.33
CA PHE A 173 4.11 7.28 13.55
C PHE A 173 5.19 8.38 13.63
N VAL A 174 5.86 8.64 12.52
CA VAL A 174 6.91 9.65 12.40
C VAL A 174 6.26 11.01 12.20
N CYS A 175 6.33 11.88 13.20
CA CYS A 175 5.62 13.17 13.22
C CYS A 175 6.46 14.34 13.75
N GLY A 176 7.78 14.22 13.75
CA GLY A 176 8.69 15.29 14.18
C GLY A 176 9.75 15.58 13.12
N ALA A 177 10.04 16.85 12.87
CA ALA A 177 11.02 17.27 11.86
C ALA A 177 12.43 16.70 12.13
N ASP A 178 12.86 16.70 13.39
CA ASP A 178 14.15 16.12 13.78
C ASP A 178 14.16 14.61 13.65
N GLU A 179 13.07 13.93 14.04
CA GLU A 179 12.93 12.48 13.89
C GLU A 179 12.99 12.06 12.42
N SER A 180 12.23 12.76 11.59
CA SER A 180 12.21 12.55 10.13
C SER A 180 13.60 12.72 9.51
N ARG A 181 14.31 13.78 9.90
CA ARG A 181 15.68 14.03 9.45
C ARG A 181 16.63 12.91 9.89
N ILE A 182 16.60 12.54 11.18
CA ILE A 182 17.44 11.47 11.71
C ILE A 182 17.16 10.14 11.01
N LEU A 183 15.89 9.81 10.80
CA LEU A 183 15.48 8.61 10.09
C LEU A 183 16.02 8.60 8.65
N ARG A 184 15.76 9.66 7.90
CA ARG A 184 16.24 9.80 6.53
C ARG A 184 17.76 9.67 6.43
N ASP A 185 18.49 10.40 7.29
CA ASP A 185 19.97 10.42 7.26
C ASP A 185 20.54 9.05 7.66
N ALA A 186 19.93 8.35 8.63
CA ALA A 186 20.32 6.99 9.03
C ALA A 186 20.05 5.97 7.91
N MET A 187 18.92 6.08 7.23
CA MET A 187 18.57 5.21 6.10
C MET A 187 19.51 5.45 4.91
N ALA A 188 19.75 6.71 4.55
CA ALA A 188 20.68 7.09 3.48
C ALA A 188 22.12 6.63 3.79
N GLY A 189 22.58 6.80 5.04
CA GLY A 189 23.89 6.33 5.50
C GLY A 189 24.06 4.79 5.40
N ALA A 190 22.97 4.05 5.43
CA ALA A 190 22.93 2.61 5.19
C ALA A 190 22.66 2.22 3.73
N GLY A 191 22.64 3.19 2.80
CA GLY A 191 22.39 2.97 1.37
C GLY A 191 20.93 2.81 1.00
N HIS A 192 20.00 3.29 1.84
CA HIS A 192 18.56 3.22 1.61
C HIS A 192 17.98 4.62 1.36
N GLU A 193 17.86 5.01 0.09
CA GLU A 193 17.20 6.26 -0.30
C GLU A 193 15.68 6.10 -0.26
N VAL A 194 15.07 6.52 0.84
CA VAL A 194 13.62 6.36 1.09
C VAL A 194 12.84 7.59 0.64
N LEU A 195 11.69 7.37 -0.01
CA LEU A 195 10.79 8.42 -0.48
C LEU A 195 9.67 8.72 0.51
N ALA A 196 9.22 7.70 1.25
CA ALA A 196 8.10 7.81 2.17
C ALA A 196 8.25 6.87 3.37
N VAL A 197 7.52 7.16 4.44
CA VAL A 197 7.44 6.34 5.66
C VAL A 197 5.99 6.04 6.00
N GLU A 198 5.71 4.79 6.39
CA GLU A 198 4.40 4.30 6.79
C GLU A 198 4.56 3.12 7.77
N MET A 199 3.51 2.36 8.07
CA MET A 199 3.56 1.42 9.19
C MET A 199 3.25 -0.05 8.83
N GLU A 200 3.03 -0.44 7.56
CA GLU A 200 2.51 -1.77 7.18
C GLU A 200 3.26 -2.44 6.04
N GLY A 201 3.67 -1.70 5.03
CA GLY A 201 4.05 -2.22 3.71
C GLY A 201 5.18 -3.24 3.74
N ALA A 202 6.22 -3.04 4.56
CA ALA A 202 7.31 -4.00 4.68
C ALA A 202 6.86 -5.35 5.25
N ALA A 203 5.87 -5.37 6.15
CA ALA A 203 5.31 -6.61 6.68
C ALA A 203 4.49 -7.36 5.62
N ILE A 204 3.69 -6.63 4.83
CA ILE A 204 2.98 -7.20 3.68
C ILE A 204 3.98 -7.78 2.68
N ALA A 205 5.04 -7.04 2.36
CA ALA A 205 6.09 -7.44 1.44
C ALA A 205 6.79 -8.73 1.88
N GLN A 206 7.11 -8.84 3.17
CA GLN A 206 7.73 -10.03 3.76
C GLN A 206 6.82 -11.25 3.65
N VAL A 207 5.54 -11.13 4.04
CA VAL A 207 4.55 -12.22 3.91
C VAL A 207 4.36 -12.60 2.44
N CYS A 208 4.25 -11.64 1.53
CA CYS A 208 4.11 -11.91 0.10
C CYS A 208 5.33 -12.67 -0.47
N LEU A 209 6.54 -12.36 0.01
CA LEU A 209 7.75 -13.11 -0.35
C LEU A 209 7.65 -14.57 0.10
N ASP A 210 7.27 -14.80 1.38
CA ASP A 210 7.17 -16.14 1.96
C ASP A 210 6.17 -17.03 1.21
N TYR A 211 5.07 -16.44 0.73
CA TYR A 211 4.03 -17.15 0.01
C TYR A 211 4.19 -17.14 -1.53
N GLY A 212 5.17 -16.44 -2.07
CA GLY A 212 5.33 -16.26 -3.51
C GLY A 212 4.16 -15.53 -4.17
N VAL A 213 3.50 -14.62 -3.47
CA VAL A 213 2.35 -13.85 -3.96
C VAL A 213 2.82 -12.48 -4.46
N PRO A 214 2.60 -12.15 -5.74
CA PRO A 214 2.92 -10.83 -6.28
C PRO A 214 2.07 -9.75 -5.61
N PHE A 215 2.71 -8.60 -5.29
CA PHE A 215 2.04 -7.46 -4.69
C PHE A 215 2.57 -6.14 -5.25
N ALA A 216 1.73 -5.12 -5.19
CA ALA A 216 2.08 -3.73 -5.49
C ALA A 216 1.47 -2.79 -4.47
N VAL A 217 2.12 -1.66 -4.25
CA VAL A 217 1.71 -0.70 -3.23
C VAL A 217 1.80 0.72 -3.78
N MET A 218 0.79 1.52 -3.50
CA MET A 218 0.86 2.96 -3.67
C MET A 218 0.51 3.69 -2.37
N ARG A 219 1.17 4.81 -2.13
CA ARG A 219 0.92 5.70 -1.01
C ARG A 219 0.70 7.12 -1.50
N THR A 220 -0.39 7.73 -1.07
CA THR A 220 -0.60 9.17 -1.25
C THR A 220 0.07 9.89 -0.09
N ILE A 221 0.86 10.89 -0.38
CA ILE A 221 1.57 11.64 0.67
C ILE A 221 0.58 12.56 1.39
N SER A 222 0.30 12.25 2.64
CA SER A 222 -0.66 12.97 3.49
C SER A 222 -0.02 14.12 4.25
N ASP A 223 1.26 14.01 4.56
CA ASP A 223 2.02 14.92 5.40
C ASP A 223 3.52 14.83 5.06
N ARG A 224 4.33 15.65 5.69
CA ARG A 224 5.78 15.68 5.47
C ARG A 224 6.58 14.91 6.52
N ALA A 225 5.92 14.10 7.33
CA ALA A 225 6.51 13.44 8.47
C ALA A 225 7.25 14.43 9.40
N ASP A 226 6.73 15.65 9.53
CA ASP A 226 7.28 16.74 10.33
C ASP A 226 6.32 17.16 11.48
N ASP A 227 6.62 18.27 12.13
CA ASP A 227 5.88 18.72 13.31
C ASP A 227 4.40 19.04 13.02
N SER A 228 3.99 19.22 11.75
CA SER A 228 2.61 19.43 11.35
C SER A 228 1.85 18.12 11.04
N ALA A 229 2.55 16.99 10.89
CA ALA A 229 1.98 15.73 10.43
C ALA A 229 0.75 15.27 11.23
N HIS A 230 0.75 15.45 12.54
CA HIS A 230 -0.37 15.07 13.42
C HIS A 230 -1.65 15.90 13.20
N VAL A 231 -1.53 17.08 12.59
CA VAL A 231 -2.65 17.97 12.21
C VAL A 231 -3.09 17.68 10.77
N ASP A 232 -2.14 17.61 9.86
CA ASP A 232 -2.39 17.48 8.41
C ASP A 232 -2.96 16.10 8.05
N PHE A 233 -2.46 15.04 8.70
CA PHE A 233 -2.85 13.65 8.41
C PHE A 233 -4.36 13.38 8.54
N PRO A 234 -5.06 13.72 9.64
CA PRO A 234 -6.49 13.44 9.77
C PRO A 234 -7.33 14.14 8.71
N ASP A 235 -7.03 15.40 8.42
CA ASP A 235 -7.75 16.20 7.44
C ASP A 235 -7.55 15.64 6.01
N PHE A 236 -6.32 15.27 5.68
CA PHE A 236 -5.99 14.67 4.39
C PHE A 236 -6.68 13.32 4.21
N VAL A 237 -6.61 12.45 5.20
CA VAL A 237 -7.23 11.10 5.14
C VAL A 237 -8.74 11.20 4.92
N GLU A 238 -9.42 12.11 5.63
CA GLU A 238 -10.87 12.28 5.49
C GLU A 238 -11.25 12.91 4.15
N ALA A 239 -10.51 13.91 3.67
CA ALA A 239 -10.89 14.69 2.50
C ALA A 239 -10.38 14.09 1.16
N VAL A 240 -9.22 13.45 1.15
CA VAL A 240 -8.47 13.15 -0.08
C VAL A 240 -8.20 11.67 -0.28
N ALA A 241 -7.76 10.92 0.75
CA ALA A 241 -7.24 9.57 0.59
C ALA A 241 -8.20 8.61 -0.12
N SER A 242 -9.49 8.64 0.22
CA SER A 242 -10.52 7.80 -0.41
C SER A 242 -10.67 8.08 -1.92
N ARG A 243 -10.58 9.34 -2.32
CA ARG A 243 -10.74 9.76 -3.74
C ARG A 243 -9.56 9.29 -4.58
N TYR A 244 -8.34 9.44 -4.05
CA TYR A 244 -7.12 8.97 -4.71
C TYR A 244 -7.13 7.44 -4.83
N ALA A 245 -7.41 6.72 -3.74
CA ALA A 245 -7.52 5.28 -3.75
C ALA A 245 -8.55 4.80 -4.79
N HIS A 246 -9.75 5.37 -4.79
CA HIS A 246 -10.80 5.06 -5.76
C HIS A 246 -10.32 5.28 -7.20
N ALA A 247 -9.88 6.50 -7.54
CA ALA A 247 -9.53 6.86 -8.91
C ALA A 247 -8.36 6.03 -9.47
N ILE A 248 -7.41 5.68 -8.62
CA ILE A 248 -6.23 4.90 -9.02
C ILE A 248 -6.57 3.42 -9.15
N ILE A 249 -7.24 2.84 -8.15
CA ILE A 249 -7.57 1.41 -8.14
C ILE A 249 -8.58 1.07 -9.25
N GLU A 250 -9.55 1.94 -9.52
CA GLU A 250 -10.47 1.77 -10.66
C GLU A 250 -9.69 1.62 -11.98
N ARG A 251 -8.78 2.56 -12.27
CA ARG A 251 -7.96 2.51 -13.48
C ARG A 251 -7.05 1.31 -13.52
N PHE A 252 -6.46 0.95 -12.39
CA PHE A 252 -5.61 -0.24 -12.26
C PHE A 252 -6.39 -1.52 -12.60
N LEU A 253 -7.58 -1.72 -12.06
CA LEU A 253 -8.40 -2.91 -12.31
C LEU A 253 -8.84 -3.00 -13.77
N ILE A 254 -9.22 -1.88 -14.38
CA ILE A 254 -9.57 -1.82 -15.82
C ILE A 254 -8.37 -2.23 -16.70
N GLN A 255 -7.16 -1.73 -16.39
CA GLN A 255 -5.96 -2.10 -17.13
C GLN A 255 -5.55 -3.55 -16.93
N LEU A 256 -5.79 -4.12 -15.76
CA LEU A 256 -5.48 -5.51 -15.45
C LEU A 256 -6.37 -6.51 -16.18
N SER A 257 -7.53 -6.07 -16.68
CA SER A 257 -8.52 -6.87 -17.42
C SER A 257 -8.20 -6.95 -18.91
N ASN A 258 -7.34 -6.07 -19.42
CA ASN A 258 -6.94 -5.99 -20.82
C ASN A 258 -5.60 -6.70 -21.08
#